data_5fd0e4b0971370e134aa68a18f580193
#
_entry.id   5fd0e4b0971370e134aa68a18f580193
#
_cell.length_a   1.000
_cell.length_b   1.000
_cell.length_c   1.000
_cell.angle_alpha   90.00
_cell.angle_beta   90.00
_cell.angle_gamma   90.00
#
_symmetry.space_group_name_H-M   'P 1'
#
loop_
_entity.id
_entity.type
_entity.pdbx_description
1 polymer ?
#
loop_
_entity_poly.entity_id
_entity_poly.type
_entity_poly.pdbx_seq_one_letter_code
_entity_poly.pdbx_strand_id
1 'polypeptide(L)'
;CCGLIIVVKGRKRYRPCKNLAETPDEHFILDPLDYAAAEDLGEVVAVVHSHPKSNPAPSQADRVACEKSGLPWYIVNPLTEQWGYCEPEGFELPYVGREFSFGIVDCWTLVRDYYQREYGIALHDYDRRDGFWLRGENMYVDNLPNEGSHPIPVDDVQPGDLILMQLVSPLPNHAAIYLGDQIILHHIQNRLSSRDVYGRGYYANNTVSGYRHEGR
;
A
#
# COMPACT_ATOMS: atom_id res chain seq x y z
N CYS A 1 18.45 -7.07 -3.75
CA CYS A 1 19.20 -5.82 -3.77
C CYS A 1 18.35 -4.66 -4.25
N CYS A 2 18.74 -3.44 -3.89
CA CYS A 2 18.11 -2.22 -4.40
C CYS A 2 19.16 -1.10 -4.56
N GLY A 3 18.82 -0.08 -5.31
CA GLY A 3 19.68 1.07 -5.55
C GLY A 3 19.08 2.05 -6.55
N LEU A 4 19.88 3.01 -6.96
CA LEU A 4 19.49 4.12 -7.82
C LEU A 4 20.39 4.20 -9.04
N ILE A 5 19.86 4.70 -10.15
CA ILE A 5 20.67 5.19 -11.27
C ILE A 5 20.73 6.71 -11.15
N ILE A 6 21.93 7.24 -11.06
CA ILE A 6 22.19 8.68 -11.00
C ILE A 6 22.97 9.15 -12.21
N VAL A 7 22.78 10.41 -12.61
CA VAL A 7 23.58 11.06 -13.67
C VAL A 7 24.62 11.97 -13.02
N VAL A 8 25.89 11.61 -13.19
CA VAL A 8 27.03 12.39 -12.71
C VAL A 8 27.86 12.85 -13.90
N LYS A 9 28.01 14.16 -14.11
CA LYS A 9 28.75 14.73 -15.26
C LYS A 9 28.33 14.13 -16.60
N GLY A 10 27.00 13.98 -16.80
CA GLY A 10 26.40 13.43 -18.02
C GLY A 10 26.54 11.92 -18.22
N ARG A 11 26.98 11.16 -17.21
CA ARG A 11 27.13 9.70 -17.27
C ARG A 11 26.24 9.01 -16.24
N LYS A 12 25.48 8.01 -16.67
CA LYS A 12 24.71 7.16 -15.77
C LYS A 12 25.63 6.30 -14.91
N ARG A 13 25.32 6.22 -13.61
CA ARG A 13 26.02 5.42 -12.60
C ARG A 13 25.02 4.69 -11.74
N TYR A 14 25.23 3.41 -11.49
CA TYR A 14 24.49 2.68 -10.47
C TYR A 14 25.02 3.00 -9.09
N ARG A 15 24.13 3.35 -8.17
CA ARG A 15 24.42 3.58 -6.77
C ARG A 15 23.68 2.55 -5.94
N PRO A 16 24.36 1.56 -5.34
CA PRO A 16 23.71 0.62 -4.44
C PRO A 16 23.21 1.35 -3.20
N CYS A 17 22.03 0.97 -2.73
CA CYS A 17 21.43 1.44 -1.48
C CYS A 17 21.15 0.27 -0.55
N LYS A 18 21.18 0.54 0.75
CA LYS A 18 20.80 -0.43 1.76
C LYS A 18 19.29 -0.70 1.68
N ASN A 19 18.92 -1.97 1.82
CA ASN A 19 17.54 -2.38 1.99
C ASN A 19 17.22 -2.42 3.49
N LEU A 20 16.28 -1.60 3.93
CA LEU A 20 15.82 -1.52 5.32
C LEU A 20 14.61 -2.40 5.62
N ALA A 21 14.09 -3.15 4.64
CA ALA A 21 12.96 -4.03 4.83
C ALA A 21 13.28 -5.15 5.84
N GLU A 22 12.33 -5.50 6.69
CA GLU A 22 12.43 -6.62 7.64
C GLU A 22 12.48 -7.98 6.92
N THR A 23 11.82 -8.08 5.77
CA THR A 23 11.83 -9.26 4.88
C THR A 23 12.48 -8.91 3.54
N PRO A 24 13.82 -8.76 3.48
CA PRO A 24 14.54 -8.23 2.31
C PRO A 24 14.45 -9.13 1.06
N ASP A 25 14.00 -10.36 1.21
CA ASP A 25 13.75 -11.31 0.12
C ASP A 25 12.39 -11.09 -0.57
N GLU A 26 11.48 -10.38 0.08
CA GLU A 26 10.11 -10.15 -0.38
C GLU A 26 9.84 -8.69 -0.68
N HIS A 27 10.50 -7.78 0.06
CA HIS A 27 10.30 -6.34 -0.04
C HIS A 27 11.64 -5.60 -0.08
N PHE A 28 11.60 -4.37 -0.54
CA PHE A 28 12.71 -3.45 -0.32
C PHE A 28 12.19 -2.07 0.16
N ILE A 29 12.97 -1.47 1.04
CA ILE A 29 12.81 -0.10 1.50
C ILE A 29 14.19 0.54 1.33
N LEU A 30 14.28 1.50 0.41
CA LEU A 30 15.52 2.26 0.21
C LEU A 30 15.87 3.05 1.47
N ASP A 31 17.12 2.96 1.91
CA ASP A 31 17.59 3.80 3.01
C ASP A 31 17.51 5.28 2.60
N PRO A 32 16.75 6.12 3.33
CA PRO A 32 16.62 7.55 3.01
C PRO A 32 17.96 8.30 3.03
N LEU A 33 18.92 7.86 3.85
CA LEU A 33 20.26 8.45 3.89
C LEU A 33 21.06 8.13 2.61
N ASP A 34 20.96 6.90 2.12
CA ASP A 34 21.58 6.52 0.85
C ASP A 34 20.93 7.25 -0.33
N TYR A 35 19.59 7.46 -0.27
CA TYR A 35 18.87 8.23 -1.28
C TYR A 35 19.36 9.68 -1.31
N ALA A 36 19.35 10.36 -0.18
CA ALA A 36 19.86 11.74 -0.05
C ALA A 36 21.32 11.86 -0.51
N ALA A 37 22.18 10.92 -0.12
CA ALA A 37 23.58 10.90 -0.57
C ALA A 37 23.73 10.68 -2.09
N ALA A 38 22.76 9.99 -2.72
CA ALA A 38 22.74 9.84 -4.17
C ALA A 38 22.34 11.16 -4.87
N GLU A 39 21.34 11.89 -4.33
CA GLU A 39 20.95 13.22 -4.82
C GLU A 39 22.08 14.25 -4.71
N ASP A 40 22.86 14.22 -3.62
CA ASP A 40 24.05 15.08 -3.47
C ASP A 40 25.13 14.83 -4.53
N LEU A 41 25.19 13.62 -5.08
CA LEU A 41 26.18 13.23 -6.10
C LEU A 41 25.75 13.52 -7.53
N GLY A 42 24.44 13.51 -7.78
CA GLY A 42 23.90 13.72 -9.12
C GLY A 42 22.39 13.53 -9.19
N GLU A 43 21.82 13.78 -10.36
CA GLU A 43 20.39 13.61 -10.61
C GLU A 43 19.99 12.14 -10.53
N VAL A 44 19.02 11.81 -9.66
CA VAL A 44 18.41 10.48 -9.60
C VAL A 44 17.44 10.31 -10.77
N VAL A 45 17.68 9.33 -11.63
CA VAL A 45 16.91 9.13 -12.86
C VAL A 45 16.20 7.78 -12.94
N ALA A 46 16.47 6.84 -12.04
CA ALA A 46 15.76 5.58 -11.97
C ALA A 46 15.99 4.86 -10.63
N VAL A 47 15.06 3.97 -10.29
CA VAL A 47 15.18 3.00 -9.20
C VAL A 47 15.54 1.63 -9.80
N VAL A 48 16.36 0.85 -9.08
CA VAL A 48 16.71 -0.52 -9.45
C VAL A 48 16.49 -1.43 -8.25
N HIS A 49 15.83 -2.57 -8.47
CA HIS A 49 15.76 -3.62 -7.45
C HIS A 49 15.77 -5.01 -8.07
N SER A 50 15.85 -6.05 -7.24
CA SER A 50 15.92 -7.42 -7.71
C SER A 50 14.73 -8.25 -7.27
N HIS A 51 14.28 -9.16 -8.16
CA HIS A 51 13.38 -10.26 -7.89
C HIS A 51 14.16 -11.58 -7.87
N PRO A 52 14.81 -11.95 -6.74
CA PRO A 52 15.72 -13.09 -6.73
C PRO A 52 15.01 -14.46 -6.89
N LYS A 53 13.73 -14.52 -6.54
CA LYS A 53 12.94 -15.77 -6.51
C LYS A 53 11.82 -15.84 -7.55
N SER A 54 11.60 -14.77 -8.32
CA SER A 54 10.48 -14.66 -9.26
C SER A 54 10.89 -14.03 -10.58
N ASN A 55 9.95 -14.01 -11.54
CA ASN A 55 10.08 -13.29 -12.79
C ASN A 55 10.35 -11.79 -12.53
N PRO A 56 11.25 -11.12 -13.28
CA PRO A 56 11.51 -9.69 -13.15
C PRO A 56 10.40 -8.79 -13.71
N ALA A 57 9.30 -9.35 -14.24
CA ALA A 57 8.15 -8.53 -14.62
C ALA A 57 7.68 -7.68 -13.42
N PRO A 58 7.36 -6.39 -13.63
CA PRO A 58 6.87 -5.53 -12.56
C PRO A 58 5.60 -6.09 -11.93
N SER A 59 5.61 -6.28 -10.61
CA SER A 59 4.42 -6.61 -9.83
C SER A 59 3.46 -5.42 -9.77
N GLN A 60 2.24 -5.62 -9.25
CA GLN A 60 1.32 -4.51 -8.99
C GLN A 60 1.92 -3.51 -7.99
N ALA A 61 2.63 -4.00 -6.96
CA ALA A 61 3.28 -3.14 -5.98
C ALA A 61 4.42 -2.31 -6.61
N ASP A 62 5.22 -2.90 -7.51
CA ASP A 62 6.26 -2.18 -8.24
C ASP A 62 5.67 -1.07 -9.10
N ARG A 63 4.59 -1.33 -9.81
CA ARG A 63 3.94 -0.33 -10.66
C ARG A 63 3.37 0.82 -9.84
N VAL A 64 2.70 0.53 -8.72
CA VAL A 64 2.20 1.58 -7.79
C VAL A 64 3.34 2.41 -7.23
N ALA A 65 4.42 1.78 -6.78
CA ALA A 65 5.57 2.48 -6.23
C ALA A 65 6.34 3.27 -7.31
N CYS A 66 6.40 2.76 -8.54
CA CYS A 66 6.93 3.46 -9.70
C CYS A 66 6.16 4.76 -9.98
N GLU A 67 4.82 4.69 -10.07
CA GLU A 67 3.95 5.88 -10.21
C GLU A 67 4.21 6.90 -9.09
N LYS A 68 4.24 6.43 -7.84
CA LYS A 68 4.45 7.29 -6.67
C LYS A 68 5.83 7.96 -6.66
N SER A 69 6.86 7.28 -7.16
CA SER A 69 8.22 7.83 -7.24
C SER A 69 8.41 8.85 -8.36
N GLY A 70 7.58 8.80 -9.40
CA GLY A 70 7.74 9.58 -10.61
C GLY A 70 8.98 9.19 -11.44
N LEU A 71 9.61 8.06 -11.14
CA LEU A 71 10.85 7.57 -11.76
C LEU A 71 10.63 6.22 -12.44
N PRO A 72 11.31 5.94 -13.55
CA PRO A 72 11.36 4.60 -14.13
C PRO A 72 12.06 3.61 -13.20
N TRP A 73 11.58 2.35 -13.22
CA TRP A 73 12.11 1.26 -12.41
C TRP A 73 12.66 0.14 -13.28
N TYR A 74 13.85 -0.34 -12.94
CA TYR A 74 14.48 -1.51 -13.51
C TYR A 74 14.49 -2.64 -12.48
N ILE A 75 14.03 -3.80 -12.91
CA ILE A 75 13.92 -4.99 -12.05
C ILE A 75 14.81 -6.07 -12.65
N VAL A 76 15.68 -6.69 -11.84
CA VAL A 76 16.56 -7.74 -12.30
C VAL A 76 16.32 -9.04 -11.56
N ASN A 77 16.27 -10.16 -12.26
CA ASN A 77 16.46 -11.46 -11.64
C ASN A 77 17.94 -11.81 -11.71
N PRO A 78 18.68 -11.81 -10.58
CA PRO A 78 20.14 -12.01 -10.58
C PRO A 78 20.55 -13.44 -10.93
N LEU A 79 19.63 -14.42 -10.88
CA LEU A 79 19.92 -15.82 -11.22
C LEU A 79 19.78 -16.10 -12.72
N THR A 80 18.85 -15.42 -13.38
CA THR A 80 18.57 -15.61 -14.82
C THR A 80 19.10 -14.48 -15.68
N GLU A 81 19.61 -13.41 -15.06
CA GLU A 81 20.07 -12.18 -15.73
C GLU A 81 18.99 -11.51 -16.60
N GLN A 82 17.73 -11.85 -16.40
CA GLN A 82 16.61 -11.24 -17.07
C GLN A 82 16.23 -9.91 -16.40
N TRP A 83 15.71 -8.98 -17.21
CA TRP A 83 15.32 -7.64 -16.77
C TRP A 83 13.85 -7.37 -17.05
N GLY A 84 13.22 -6.67 -16.11
CA GLY A 84 11.92 -6.03 -16.24
C GLY A 84 12.07 -4.52 -16.16
N TYR A 85 11.02 -3.82 -16.58
CA TYR A 85 10.99 -2.37 -16.63
C TYR A 85 9.55 -1.87 -16.44
N CYS A 86 9.37 -0.78 -15.72
CA CYS A 86 8.18 0.05 -15.76
C CYS A 86 8.56 1.53 -15.61
N GLU A 87 7.68 2.39 -16.06
CA GLU A 87 7.78 3.83 -15.90
C GLU A 87 6.42 4.42 -15.54
N PRO A 88 6.37 5.62 -14.97
CA PRO A 88 5.10 6.29 -14.69
C PRO A 88 4.30 6.47 -15.98
N GLU A 89 3.12 5.89 -16.03
CA GLU A 89 2.21 5.90 -17.19
C GLU A 89 0.75 6.19 -16.80
N GLY A 90 0.52 6.61 -15.54
CA GLY A 90 -0.82 6.80 -14.99
C GLY A 90 -1.47 5.49 -14.55
N PHE A 91 -0.69 4.49 -14.13
CA PHE A 91 -1.21 3.20 -13.72
C PHE A 91 -2.07 3.31 -12.46
N GLU A 92 -3.28 2.83 -12.54
CA GLU A 92 -4.20 2.71 -11.42
C GLU A 92 -4.66 1.27 -11.21
N LEU A 93 -4.62 0.83 -9.96
CA LEU A 93 -5.14 -0.48 -9.59
C LEU A 93 -6.68 -0.52 -9.66
N PRO A 94 -7.29 -1.59 -10.19
CA PRO A 94 -8.72 -1.82 -10.05
C PRO A 94 -9.07 -1.98 -8.55
N TYR A 95 -10.36 -1.87 -8.19
CA TYR A 95 -10.78 -2.12 -6.81
C TYR A 95 -10.72 -3.60 -6.41
N VAL A 96 -10.93 -4.49 -7.36
CA VAL A 96 -10.97 -5.95 -7.16
C VAL A 96 -9.82 -6.60 -7.92
N GLY A 97 -9.22 -7.64 -7.34
CA GLY A 97 -8.13 -8.39 -7.96
C GLY A 97 -6.74 -7.83 -7.67
N ARG A 98 -6.59 -6.97 -6.65
CA ARG A 98 -5.28 -6.48 -6.20
C ARG A 98 -4.50 -7.58 -5.51
N GLU A 99 -3.25 -7.72 -5.84
CA GLU A 99 -2.29 -8.54 -5.10
C GLU A 99 -1.88 -7.82 -3.82
N PHE A 100 -1.93 -8.53 -2.69
CA PHE A 100 -1.65 -7.92 -1.39
C PHE A 100 -0.14 -7.65 -1.20
N SER A 101 0.20 -6.42 -0.85
CA SER A 101 1.54 -6.01 -0.43
C SER A 101 1.39 -5.00 0.71
N PHE A 102 1.81 -5.40 1.91
CA PHE A 102 1.60 -4.58 3.11
C PHE A 102 2.26 -3.20 2.98
N GLY A 103 1.54 -2.14 3.33
CA GLY A 103 2.00 -0.75 3.24
C GLY A 103 2.00 -0.14 1.82
N ILE A 104 1.84 -0.95 0.77
CA ILE A 104 1.85 -0.49 -0.63
C ILE A 104 0.51 -0.77 -1.32
N VAL A 105 0.04 -2.02 -1.26
CA VAL A 105 -1.23 -2.47 -1.85
C VAL A 105 -1.97 -3.29 -0.80
N ASP A 106 -2.58 -2.64 0.16
CA ASP A 106 -3.27 -3.24 1.31
C ASP A 106 -4.70 -2.71 1.47
N CYS A 107 -5.34 -3.02 2.59
CA CYS A 107 -6.70 -2.56 2.87
C CYS A 107 -6.79 -1.04 2.98
N TRP A 108 -5.80 -0.36 3.58
CA TRP A 108 -5.81 1.09 3.70
C TRP A 108 -5.57 1.79 2.36
N THR A 109 -4.68 1.27 1.53
CA THR A 109 -4.48 1.78 0.17
C THR A 109 -5.75 1.66 -0.66
N LEU A 110 -6.48 0.54 -0.53
CA LEU A 110 -7.78 0.37 -1.20
C LEU A 110 -8.82 1.40 -0.73
N VAL A 111 -8.87 1.69 0.58
CA VAL A 111 -9.73 2.74 1.15
C VAL A 111 -9.35 4.11 0.57
N ARG A 112 -8.07 4.46 0.58
CA ARG A 112 -7.58 5.74 0.04
C ARG A 112 -7.95 5.92 -1.42
N ASP A 113 -7.72 4.90 -2.25
CA ASP A 113 -8.05 4.94 -3.67
C ASP A 113 -9.57 5.08 -3.89
N TYR A 114 -10.37 4.39 -3.08
CA TYR A 114 -11.83 4.51 -3.16
C TYR A 114 -12.29 5.93 -2.83
N TYR A 115 -11.82 6.49 -1.71
CA TYR A 115 -12.19 7.84 -1.29
C TYR A 115 -11.73 8.90 -2.29
N GLN A 116 -10.54 8.75 -2.84
CA GLN A 116 -10.03 9.66 -3.87
C GLN A 116 -10.88 9.61 -5.14
N ARG A 117 -11.24 8.42 -5.61
CA ARG A 117 -11.95 8.24 -6.89
C ARG A 117 -13.44 8.53 -6.80
N GLU A 118 -14.10 8.09 -5.71
CA GLU A 118 -15.55 8.23 -5.59
C GLU A 118 -15.96 9.60 -5.01
N TYR A 119 -15.11 10.21 -4.18
CA TYR A 119 -15.45 11.43 -3.46
C TYR A 119 -14.46 12.60 -3.68
N GLY A 120 -13.33 12.38 -4.33
CA GLY A 120 -12.28 13.38 -4.46
C GLY A 120 -11.55 13.68 -3.15
N ILE A 121 -11.64 12.79 -2.16
CA ILE A 121 -11.07 12.96 -0.83
C ILE A 121 -9.72 12.26 -0.77
N ALA A 122 -8.64 13.04 -0.55
CA ALA A 122 -7.28 12.55 -0.39
C ALA A 122 -7.00 12.20 1.08
N LEU A 123 -6.99 10.92 1.42
CA LEU A 123 -6.60 10.44 2.76
C LEU A 123 -5.07 10.25 2.83
N HIS A 124 -4.47 10.50 4.01
CA HIS A 124 -3.02 10.36 4.21
C HIS A 124 -2.55 8.91 4.10
N ASP A 125 -1.33 8.76 3.60
CA ASP A 125 -0.62 7.48 3.53
C ASP A 125 0.23 7.30 4.79
N TYR A 126 -0.38 6.77 5.84
CA TYR A 126 0.33 6.50 7.10
C TYR A 126 1.36 5.40 6.92
N ASP A 127 2.54 5.58 7.52
CA ASP A 127 3.53 4.51 7.62
C ASP A 127 2.91 3.33 8.40
N ARG A 128 2.84 2.18 7.74
CA ARG A 128 2.27 0.95 8.29
C ARG A 128 3.30 -0.15 8.20
N ARG A 129 3.61 -0.75 9.33
CA ARG A 129 4.46 -1.95 9.38
C ARG A 129 3.61 -3.15 9.71
N ASP A 130 3.89 -4.29 9.10
CA ASP A 130 3.17 -5.53 9.40
C ASP A 130 3.23 -5.81 10.91
N GLY A 131 2.11 -6.31 11.46
CA GLY A 131 2.00 -6.56 12.89
C GLY A 131 1.96 -5.31 13.79
N PHE A 132 1.65 -4.10 13.27
CA PHE A 132 1.50 -2.88 14.08
C PHE A 132 0.55 -3.09 15.28
N TRP A 133 -0.53 -3.84 15.09
CA TRP A 133 -1.49 -4.18 16.15
C TRP A 133 -0.91 -5.05 17.27
N LEU A 134 0.14 -5.83 17.00
CA LEU A 134 0.84 -6.64 18.01
C LEU A 134 1.79 -5.77 18.86
N ARG A 135 2.19 -4.62 18.34
CA ARG A 135 3.00 -3.63 19.07
C ARG A 135 2.14 -2.65 19.87
N GLY A 136 0.82 -2.83 19.87
CA GLY A 136 -0.11 -1.94 20.58
C GLY A 136 -0.42 -0.63 19.85
N GLU A 137 -0.07 -0.52 18.58
CA GLU A 137 -0.36 0.64 17.75
C GLU A 137 -1.82 0.59 17.27
N ASN A 138 -2.63 1.56 17.63
CA ASN A 138 -4.06 1.63 17.25
C ASN A 138 -4.26 2.55 16.03
N MET A 139 -3.50 2.29 14.98
CA MET A 139 -3.29 3.15 13.82
C MET A 139 -4.59 3.73 13.24
N TYR A 140 -5.63 2.90 13.05
CA TYR A 140 -6.88 3.40 12.47
C TYR A 140 -7.63 4.36 13.40
N VAL A 141 -7.82 3.95 14.66
CA VAL A 141 -8.60 4.74 15.64
C VAL A 141 -7.90 6.07 15.95
N ASP A 142 -6.56 6.06 16.00
CA ASP A 142 -5.78 7.25 16.32
C ASP A 142 -5.73 8.26 15.16
N ASN A 143 -5.82 7.80 13.91
CA ASN A 143 -5.65 8.65 12.74
C ASN A 143 -6.96 9.03 12.03
N LEU A 144 -8.00 8.20 12.03
CA LEU A 144 -9.26 8.49 11.33
C LEU A 144 -9.91 9.83 11.73
N PRO A 145 -9.86 10.30 12.98
CA PRO A 145 -10.35 11.63 13.33
C PRO A 145 -9.59 12.76 12.61
N ASN A 146 -8.28 12.59 12.40
CA ASN A 146 -7.45 13.57 11.69
C ASN A 146 -7.73 13.62 10.18
N GLU A 147 -8.32 12.54 9.65
CA GLU A 147 -8.81 12.46 8.27
C GLU A 147 -10.21 13.07 8.09
N GLY A 148 -10.81 13.65 9.12
CA GLY A 148 -12.18 14.16 9.07
C GLY A 148 -13.24 13.05 9.17
N SER A 149 -12.89 11.90 9.74
CA SER A 149 -13.80 10.77 9.94
C SER A 149 -14.19 10.67 11.42
N HIS A 150 -15.47 10.46 11.70
CA HIS A 150 -15.97 10.26 13.05
C HIS A 150 -16.62 8.88 13.21
N PRO A 151 -16.55 8.29 14.42
CA PRO A 151 -17.16 6.98 14.66
C PRO A 151 -18.68 7.06 14.60
N ILE A 152 -19.30 6.01 14.05
CA ILE A 152 -20.74 5.82 13.99
C ILE A 152 -21.11 4.42 14.50
N PRO A 153 -22.32 4.21 15.02
CA PRO A 153 -22.82 2.88 15.33
C PRO A 153 -22.78 1.97 14.10
N VAL A 154 -22.47 0.70 14.30
CA VAL A 154 -22.38 -0.27 13.19
C VAL A 154 -23.71 -0.43 12.46
N ASP A 155 -24.83 -0.28 13.18
CA ASP A 155 -26.18 -0.36 12.61
C ASP A 155 -26.55 0.85 11.74
N ASP A 156 -25.80 1.96 11.87
CA ASP A 156 -26.02 3.21 11.12
C ASP A 156 -25.11 3.33 9.87
N VAL A 157 -24.33 2.29 9.58
CA VAL A 157 -23.39 2.27 8.43
C VAL A 157 -24.14 2.32 7.10
N GLN A 158 -23.71 3.25 6.24
CA GLN A 158 -24.28 3.50 4.92
C GLN A 158 -23.22 3.25 3.82
N PRO A 159 -23.65 3.07 2.54
CA PRO A 159 -22.69 2.90 1.43
C PRO A 159 -21.62 3.99 1.43
N GLY A 160 -20.36 3.58 1.34
CA GLY A 160 -19.16 4.41 1.39
C GLY A 160 -18.58 4.66 2.78
N ASP A 161 -19.27 4.26 3.88
CA ASP A 161 -18.67 4.30 5.21
C ASP A 161 -17.56 3.26 5.36
N LEU A 162 -16.62 3.56 6.26
CA LEU A 162 -15.60 2.62 6.65
C LEU A 162 -16.10 1.68 7.73
N ILE A 163 -15.69 0.44 7.65
CA ILE A 163 -15.89 -0.57 8.71
C ILE A 163 -14.50 -0.96 9.21
N LEU A 164 -14.28 -0.80 10.51
CA LEU A 164 -13.07 -1.31 11.16
C LEU A 164 -13.34 -2.67 11.78
N MET A 165 -12.44 -3.59 11.53
CA MET A 165 -12.51 -4.97 12.01
C MET A 165 -11.26 -5.35 12.79
N GLN A 166 -11.46 -6.24 13.74
CA GLN A 166 -10.42 -6.87 14.55
C GLN A 166 -10.33 -8.34 14.16
N LEU A 167 -9.48 -8.63 13.18
CA LEU A 167 -9.34 -9.96 12.59
C LEU A 167 -8.17 -10.72 13.24
N VAL A 168 -8.47 -11.63 14.16
CA VAL A 168 -7.48 -12.42 14.92
C VAL A 168 -6.38 -11.52 15.50
N SER A 169 -6.77 -10.43 16.11
CA SER A 169 -5.89 -9.34 16.53
C SER A 169 -6.38 -8.75 17.84
N PRO A 170 -5.50 -8.22 18.72
CA PRO A 170 -5.90 -7.49 19.92
C PRO A 170 -6.48 -6.09 19.63
N LEU A 171 -6.19 -5.52 18.47
CA LEU A 171 -6.62 -4.18 18.05
C LEU A 171 -7.21 -4.22 16.64
N PRO A 172 -7.99 -3.20 16.20
CA PRO A 172 -8.44 -3.08 14.84
C PRO A 172 -7.26 -3.11 13.87
N ASN A 173 -7.24 -4.09 12.98
CA ASN A 173 -6.15 -4.33 12.04
C ASN A 173 -6.61 -4.42 10.58
N HIS A 174 -7.91 -4.25 10.33
CA HIS A 174 -8.45 -4.32 8.99
C HIS A 174 -9.53 -3.24 8.76
N ALA A 175 -9.47 -2.60 7.60
CA ALA A 175 -10.45 -1.63 7.13
C ALA A 175 -11.15 -2.14 5.87
N ALA A 176 -12.45 -1.91 5.78
CA ALA A 176 -13.27 -2.20 4.62
C ALA A 176 -14.19 -1.02 4.31
N ILE A 177 -14.67 -0.94 3.07
CA ILE A 177 -15.69 0.01 2.65
C ILE A 177 -17.02 -0.72 2.55
N TYR A 178 -18.03 -0.22 3.21
CA TYR A 178 -19.39 -0.74 3.04
C TYR A 178 -19.98 -0.23 1.72
N LEU A 179 -20.42 -1.12 0.86
CA LEU A 179 -21.00 -0.78 -0.45
C LEU A 179 -22.52 -0.75 -0.47
N GLY A 180 -23.17 -1.07 0.66
CA GLY A 180 -24.62 -1.32 0.70
C GLY A 180 -24.94 -2.80 0.50
N ASP A 181 -26.23 -3.16 0.66
CA ASP A 181 -26.75 -4.51 0.40
C ASP A 181 -25.96 -5.64 1.07
N GLN A 182 -25.41 -5.39 2.27
CA GLN A 182 -24.56 -6.33 2.99
C GLN A 182 -23.28 -6.72 2.24
N ILE A 183 -22.74 -5.84 1.41
CA ILE A 183 -21.49 -6.06 0.68
C ILE A 183 -20.42 -5.09 1.19
N ILE A 184 -19.21 -5.62 1.37
CA ILE A 184 -18.01 -4.83 1.66
C ILE A 184 -17.00 -4.99 0.53
N LEU A 185 -16.23 -3.92 0.29
CA LEU A 185 -15.03 -3.92 -0.53
C LEU A 185 -13.83 -3.88 0.40
N HIS A 186 -12.95 -4.86 0.29
CA HIS A 186 -11.80 -4.96 1.18
C HIS A 186 -10.62 -5.73 0.56
N HIS A 187 -9.48 -5.71 1.27
CA HIS A 187 -8.26 -6.39 0.84
C HIS A 187 -7.59 -7.06 2.04
N ILE A 188 -7.78 -8.35 2.19
CA ILE A 188 -7.18 -9.17 3.26
C ILE A 188 -5.84 -9.74 2.82
N GLN A 189 -4.89 -9.79 3.75
CA GLN A 189 -3.58 -10.42 3.55
C GLN A 189 -3.72 -11.84 2.98
N ASN A 190 -2.84 -12.20 2.05
CA ASN A 190 -2.82 -13.49 1.35
C ASN A 190 -4.05 -13.78 0.46
N ARG A 191 -4.83 -12.76 0.12
CA ARG A 191 -5.96 -12.86 -0.81
C ARG A 191 -5.94 -11.69 -1.78
N LEU A 192 -6.57 -11.86 -2.93
CA LEU A 192 -6.88 -10.73 -3.81
C LEU A 192 -7.97 -9.85 -3.17
N SER A 193 -7.91 -8.55 -3.42
CA SER A 193 -9.00 -7.65 -3.02
C SER A 193 -10.32 -8.09 -3.65
N SER A 194 -11.40 -8.02 -2.91
CA SER A 194 -12.71 -8.57 -3.30
C SER A 194 -13.88 -7.76 -2.77
N ARG A 195 -15.06 -8.04 -3.34
CA ARG A 195 -16.35 -7.73 -2.72
C ARG A 195 -16.85 -9.00 -2.04
N ASP A 196 -17.04 -8.92 -0.72
CA ASP A 196 -17.48 -10.05 0.07
C ASP A 196 -18.77 -9.71 0.80
N VAL A 197 -19.56 -10.74 1.14
CA VAL A 197 -20.79 -10.58 1.93
C VAL A 197 -20.42 -10.23 3.35
N TYR A 198 -20.87 -9.07 3.81
CA TYR A 198 -20.71 -8.61 5.18
C TYR A 198 -21.65 -9.37 6.13
N GLY A 199 -22.94 -9.26 5.89
CA GLY A 199 -24.03 -10.01 6.51
C GLY A 199 -23.92 -10.19 8.03
N ARG A 200 -24.38 -11.34 8.51
CA ARG A 200 -24.25 -11.79 9.91
C ARG A 200 -23.12 -12.81 10.10
N GLY A 201 -22.10 -12.74 9.22
CA GLY A 201 -21.03 -13.71 9.17
C GLY A 201 -19.75 -13.26 9.88
N TYR A 202 -18.65 -13.85 9.47
CA TYR A 202 -17.31 -13.63 10.06
C TYR A 202 -16.94 -12.14 10.16
N TYR A 203 -17.18 -11.36 9.10
CA TYR A 203 -16.79 -9.95 9.07
C TYR A 203 -17.62 -9.11 10.04
N ALA A 204 -18.95 -9.27 10.05
CA ALA A 204 -19.83 -8.56 10.97
C ALA A 204 -19.52 -8.88 12.44
N ASN A 205 -19.23 -10.15 12.76
CA ASN A 205 -18.89 -10.58 14.11
C ASN A 205 -17.54 -10.03 14.62
N ASN A 206 -16.67 -9.62 13.72
CA ASN A 206 -15.36 -9.04 14.04
C ASN A 206 -15.32 -7.51 13.80
N THR A 207 -16.46 -6.89 13.49
CA THR A 207 -16.55 -5.44 13.35
C THR A 207 -16.51 -4.77 14.72
N VAL A 208 -15.69 -3.74 14.83
CA VAL A 208 -15.51 -2.96 16.06
C VAL A 208 -16.30 -1.66 15.99
N SER A 209 -16.27 -0.98 14.85
CA SER A 209 -16.90 0.33 14.65
C SER A 209 -17.09 0.65 13.17
N GLY A 210 -18.07 1.50 12.88
CA GLY A 210 -18.18 2.22 11.64
C GLY A 210 -17.52 3.60 11.75
N TYR A 211 -17.10 4.17 10.62
CA TYR A 211 -16.62 5.55 10.54
C TYR A 211 -17.20 6.22 9.30
N ARG A 212 -17.64 7.47 9.46
CA ARG A 212 -18.15 8.33 8.38
C ARG A 212 -17.24 9.53 8.21
N HIS A 213 -16.87 9.83 6.98
CA HIS A 213 -16.10 11.01 6.64
C HIS A 213 -17.03 12.21 6.41
N GLU A 214 -16.68 13.39 6.95
CA GLU A 214 -17.50 14.61 6.90
C GLU A 214 -17.66 15.20 5.47
N GLY A 215 -16.71 14.94 4.60
CA GLY A 215 -16.70 15.43 3.21
C GLY A 215 -17.48 14.56 2.23
N ARG A 216 -18.24 13.59 2.72
CA ARG A 216 -18.96 12.61 1.91
C ARG A 216 -20.47 12.87 1.88
#